data_f913702707ee0dd8f75c035627e5766a
#
_entry.id   f913702707ee0dd8f75c035627e5766a
#
_cell.length_a   1.000
_cell.length_b   1.000
_cell.length_c   1.000
_cell.angle_alpha   90.00
_cell.angle_beta   90.00
_cell.angle_gamma   90.00
#
_symmetry.space_group_name_H-M   'P 1'
#
loop_
_entity.id
_entity.type
_entity.pdbx_description
1 polymer ?
#
loop_
_entity_poly.entity_id
_entity_poly.type
_entity_poly.pdbx_seq_one_letter_code
_entity_poly.pdbx_strand_id
1 'polypeptide(L)'
;KQLLRARREITAVGDEGGFAPNLASNEAAIRVVLSAIERAGYRPGKHVWLALDCAANEWVDHGAYRLIKSHPRRRRPASELIATYRRWVARYPLVSIEDGLGEDDWDGWRRLTSTLGDRVQLVGDDLFVTNVNRLRQGIAQGAANAILIKVNQIGTLTETLQAIELAKRARYGTIISHRSGETEDVTIAHLAVATNAGQIKTGSLSRSERVAKYNELLRIEEALGQRAVYAGTRWPFDRPLDAGSGLPRLRSGQVGRGTLARGHPERANPFDYAQGSSRVLRQAQDSS
;
A
#
# COMPACT_ATOMS: atom_id res chain seq x y z
N LYS A 1 12.21 9.01 -18.37
CA LYS A 1 12.05 9.19 -19.81
C LYS A 1 13.35 8.93 -20.58
N GLN A 2 14.48 9.58 -20.23
CA GLN A 2 15.78 9.39 -20.89
C GLN A 2 16.23 7.92 -20.90
N LEU A 3 16.10 7.21 -19.78
CA LEU A 3 16.45 5.79 -19.67
C LEU A 3 15.66 4.92 -20.66
N LEU A 4 14.35 5.13 -20.78
CA LEU A 4 13.49 4.40 -21.71
C LEU A 4 13.86 4.72 -23.18
N ARG A 5 14.12 6.00 -23.49
CA ARG A 5 14.59 6.40 -24.83
C ARG A 5 15.92 5.72 -25.19
N ALA A 6 16.89 5.69 -24.26
CA ALA A 6 18.17 5.01 -24.48
C ALA A 6 18.01 3.49 -24.73
N ARG A 7 16.94 2.89 -24.22
CA ARG A 7 16.58 1.48 -24.45
C ARG A 7 15.66 1.29 -25.66
N ARG A 8 15.34 2.35 -26.41
CA ARG A 8 14.39 2.35 -27.53
C ARG A 8 12.98 1.90 -27.13
N GLU A 9 12.61 2.13 -25.87
CA GLU A 9 11.29 1.82 -25.32
C GLU A 9 10.33 3.00 -25.51
N ILE A 10 9.03 2.67 -25.55
CA ILE A 10 7.96 3.68 -25.62
C ILE A 10 7.99 4.53 -24.35
N THR A 11 7.82 5.85 -24.53
CA THR A 11 7.72 6.84 -23.45
C THR A 11 6.33 7.46 -23.34
N ALA A 12 5.31 6.75 -23.82
CA ALA A 12 3.92 7.10 -23.58
C ALA A 12 3.57 6.97 -22.10
N VAL A 13 2.63 7.82 -21.68
CA VAL A 13 2.16 7.87 -20.29
C VAL A 13 0.78 7.21 -20.23
N GLY A 14 0.58 6.32 -19.29
CA GLY A 14 -0.71 5.70 -19.01
C GLY A 14 -1.66 6.62 -18.26
N ASP A 15 -2.83 6.13 -17.93
CA ASP A 15 -3.90 6.92 -17.29
C ASP A 15 -3.51 7.48 -15.92
N GLU A 16 -2.69 6.79 -15.19
CA GLU A 16 -2.20 7.22 -13.87
C GLU A 16 -0.93 8.09 -13.94
N GLY A 17 -0.53 8.56 -15.13
CA GLY A 17 0.61 9.47 -15.29
C GLY A 17 1.97 8.80 -15.32
N GLY A 18 2.08 7.49 -15.12
CA GLY A 18 3.32 6.71 -15.21
C GLY A 18 3.66 6.31 -16.64
N PHE A 19 4.95 6.01 -16.92
CA PHE A 19 5.35 5.44 -18.20
C PHE A 19 4.84 4.01 -18.36
N ALA A 20 4.39 3.65 -19.57
CA ALA A 20 3.85 2.35 -19.91
C ALA A 20 4.67 1.65 -21.01
N PRO A 21 5.96 1.33 -20.80
CA PRO A 21 6.79 0.65 -21.79
C PRO A 21 6.37 -0.82 -21.91
N ASN A 22 6.54 -1.40 -23.11
CA ASN A 22 6.25 -2.81 -23.36
C ASN A 22 7.45 -3.69 -22.99
N LEU A 23 7.71 -3.88 -21.70
CA LEU A 23 8.85 -4.62 -21.20
C LEU A 23 8.70 -6.14 -21.36
N ALA A 24 9.83 -6.85 -21.43
CA ALA A 24 9.87 -8.29 -21.66
C ALA A 24 9.34 -9.14 -20.49
N SER A 25 9.31 -8.61 -19.27
CA SER A 25 8.81 -9.33 -18.09
C SER A 25 8.46 -8.35 -16.96
N ASN A 26 7.67 -8.81 -15.98
CA ASN A 26 7.34 -8.05 -14.77
C ASN A 26 8.61 -7.68 -13.98
N GLU A 27 9.58 -8.57 -13.87
CA GLU A 27 10.86 -8.29 -13.20
C GLU A 27 11.71 -7.24 -13.95
N ALA A 28 11.56 -7.14 -15.28
CA ALA A 28 12.21 -6.09 -16.05
C ALA A 28 11.70 -4.70 -15.66
N ALA A 29 10.41 -4.56 -15.30
CA ALA A 29 9.85 -3.31 -14.79
C ALA A 29 10.53 -2.89 -13.47
N ILE A 30 10.67 -3.81 -12.52
CA ILE A 30 11.39 -3.56 -11.26
C ILE A 30 12.80 -3.03 -11.54
N ARG A 31 13.55 -3.70 -12.41
CA ARG A 31 14.93 -3.30 -12.74
C ARG A 31 15.01 -1.94 -13.44
N VAL A 32 14.05 -1.61 -14.29
CA VAL A 32 13.99 -0.30 -14.96
C VAL A 32 13.75 0.81 -13.97
N VAL A 33 12.83 0.62 -13.01
CA VAL A 33 12.53 1.60 -11.96
C VAL A 33 13.74 1.79 -11.05
N LEU A 34 14.41 0.71 -10.61
CA LEU A 34 15.63 0.80 -9.81
C LEU A 34 16.72 1.61 -10.54
N SER A 35 16.97 1.29 -11.81
CA SER A 35 17.95 2.06 -12.62
C SER A 35 17.54 3.54 -12.77
N ALA A 36 16.24 3.86 -12.81
CA ALA A 36 15.78 5.23 -12.87
C ALA A 36 16.01 5.99 -11.56
N ILE A 37 15.79 5.32 -10.41
CA ILE A 37 16.06 5.87 -9.07
C ILE A 37 17.55 6.22 -8.93
N GLU A 38 18.43 5.27 -9.27
CA GLU A 38 19.89 5.47 -9.22
C GLU A 38 20.37 6.59 -10.14
N ARG A 39 19.87 6.65 -11.37
CA ARG A 39 20.19 7.73 -12.31
C ARG A 39 19.67 9.09 -11.89
N ALA A 40 18.65 9.13 -11.06
CA ALA A 40 18.14 10.37 -10.45
C ALA A 40 18.96 10.81 -9.22
N GLY A 41 20.01 10.07 -8.84
CA GLY A 41 20.88 10.39 -7.70
C GLY A 41 20.36 9.87 -6.37
N TYR A 42 19.31 9.04 -6.38
CA TYR A 42 18.75 8.46 -5.16
C TYR A 42 19.21 7.01 -4.97
N ARG A 43 19.14 6.53 -3.73
CA ARG A 43 19.49 5.14 -3.35
C ARG A 43 18.23 4.33 -3.11
N PRO A 44 17.99 3.24 -3.90
CA PRO A 44 16.91 2.30 -3.63
C PRO A 44 17.06 1.66 -2.24
N GLY A 45 15.96 1.49 -1.53
CA GLY A 45 15.93 0.94 -0.18
C GLY A 45 16.47 1.88 0.92
N LYS A 46 16.80 3.12 0.56
CA LYS A 46 17.19 4.17 1.52
C LYS A 46 16.40 5.46 1.33
N HIS A 47 16.29 5.95 0.09
CA HIS A 47 15.58 7.17 -0.24
C HIS A 47 14.25 6.87 -0.91
N VAL A 48 14.18 5.78 -1.66
CA VAL A 48 13.01 5.33 -2.42
C VAL A 48 12.90 3.81 -2.29
N TRP A 49 11.69 3.35 -1.98
CA TRP A 49 11.32 1.94 -1.99
C TRP A 49 10.34 1.67 -3.12
N LEU A 50 10.14 0.39 -3.43
CA LEU A 50 9.23 -0.03 -4.48
C LEU A 50 7.94 -0.59 -3.86
N ALA A 51 6.82 -0.26 -4.48
CA ALA A 51 5.54 -0.90 -4.28
C ALA A 51 5.08 -1.50 -5.61
N LEU A 52 4.48 -2.67 -5.56
CA LEU A 52 3.87 -3.33 -6.72
C LEU A 52 2.35 -3.28 -6.57
N ASP A 53 1.68 -2.90 -7.64
CA ASP A 53 0.29 -3.23 -7.89
C ASP A 53 0.26 -4.32 -8.95
N CYS A 54 -0.12 -5.52 -8.56
CA CYS A 54 -0.09 -6.68 -9.43
C CYS A 54 -1.36 -6.85 -10.26
N ALA A 55 -2.48 -6.31 -9.77
CA ALA A 55 -3.80 -6.45 -10.37
C ALA A 55 -4.09 -7.91 -10.81
N ALA A 56 -3.85 -8.87 -9.88
CA ALA A 56 -3.78 -10.29 -10.22
C ALA A 56 -5.11 -10.88 -10.70
N ASN A 57 -6.24 -10.19 -10.50
CA ASN A 57 -7.52 -10.57 -11.09
C ASN A 57 -7.46 -10.70 -12.62
N GLU A 58 -6.65 -9.86 -13.28
CA GLU A 58 -6.47 -9.95 -14.74
C GLU A 58 -5.75 -11.22 -15.21
N TRP A 59 -5.13 -11.94 -14.29
CA TRP A 59 -4.40 -13.16 -14.57
C TRP A 59 -5.17 -14.42 -14.18
N VAL A 60 -6.30 -14.29 -13.50
CA VAL A 60 -7.11 -15.43 -13.05
C VAL A 60 -7.68 -16.19 -14.26
N ASP A 61 -7.42 -17.48 -14.29
CA ASP A 61 -7.88 -18.41 -15.32
C ASP A 61 -8.26 -19.74 -14.65
N HIS A 62 -9.55 -19.96 -14.41
CA HIS A 62 -10.10 -21.16 -13.77
C HIS A 62 -9.39 -21.55 -12.46
N GLY A 63 -9.30 -20.61 -11.51
CA GLY A 63 -8.72 -20.84 -10.18
C GLY A 63 -7.19 -20.92 -10.14
N ALA A 64 -6.53 -20.58 -11.25
CA ALA A 64 -5.09 -20.46 -11.36
C ALA A 64 -4.72 -19.12 -12.03
N TYR A 65 -3.45 -18.85 -12.25
CA TYR A 65 -2.95 -17.58 -12.79
C TYR A 65 -2.21 -17.78 -14.09
N ARG A 66 -2.56 -16.99 -15.11
CA ARG A 66 -1.97 -17.05 -16.44
C ARG A 66 -1.29 -15.74 -16.81
N LEU A 67 0.00 -15.66 -16.58
CA LEU A 67 0.80 -14.49 -16.92
C LEU A 67 1.09 -14.45 -18.42
N ILE A 68 0.55 -13.45 -19.12
CA ILE A 68 0.58 -13.37 -20.60
C ILE A 68 2.01 -13.30 -21.15
N LYS A 69 2.91 -12.58 -20.48
CA LYS A 69 4.31 -12.39 -20.92
C LYS A 69 5.30 -13.40 -20.32
N SER A 70 4.84 -14.39 -19.57
CA SER A 70 5.74 -15.40 -19.03
C SER A 70 5.93 -16.58 -20.00
N HIS A 71 7.15 -17.11 -20.05
CA HIS A 71 7.45 -18.33 -20.77
C HIS A 71 7.85 -19.43 -19.77
N PRO A 72 7.33 -20.67 -19.90
CA PRO A 72 6.20 -21.04 -20.78
C PRO A 72 4.87 -20.43 -20.34
N ARG A 73 3.99 -20.17 -21.31
CA ARG A 73 2.61 -19.74 -21.05
C ARG A 73 1.83 -20.92 -20.49
N ARG A 74 1.69 -21.00 -19.19
CA ARG A 74 0.91 -22.03 -18.50
C ARG A 74 0.15 -21.45 -17.33
N ARG A 75 -0.85 -22.16 -16.89
CA ARG A 75 -1.52 -21.87 -15.61
C ARG A 75 -0.56 -22.14 -14.45
N ARG A 76 -0.55 -21.27 -13.46
CA ARG A 76 0.29 -21.35 -12.28
C ARG A 76 -0.59 -21.32 -11.04
N PRO A 77 -0.37 -22.18 -10.06
CA PRO A 77 -1.07 -22.07 -8.77
C PRO A 77 -0.57 -20.83 -8.00
N ALA A 78 -1.37 -20.35 -7.05
CA ALA A 78 -0.99 -19.22 -6.17
C ALA A 78 0.39 -19.42 -5.51
N SER A 79 0.76 -20.65 -5.18
CA SER A 79 2.05 -20.98 -4.55
C SER A 79 3.26 -20.56 -5.41
N GLU A 80 3.16 -20.58 -6.72
CA GLU A 80 4.24 -20.11 -7.60
C GLU A 80 4.34 -18.59 -7.65
N LEU A 81 3.22 -17.88 -7.60
CA LEU A 81 3.22 -16.42 -7.48
C LEU A 81 3.82 -16.01 -6.12
N ILE A 82 3.39 -16.63 -5.04
CA ILE A 82 3.91 -16.40 -3.69
C ILE A 82 5.43 -16.64 -3.66
N ALA A 83 5.90 -17.75 -4.25
CA ALA A 83 7.34 -18.03 -4.35
C ALA A 83 8.09 -16.96 -5.17
N THR A 84 7.46 -16.39 -6.20
CA THR A 84 8.02 -15.29 -6.98
C THR A 84 8.12 -14.02 -6.17
N TYR A 85 7.04 -13.61 -5.47
CA TYR A 85 7.06 -12.45 -4.58
C TYR A 85 8.09 -12.60 -3.46
N ARG A 86 8.20 -13.80 -2.86
CA ARG A 86 9.23 -14.07 -1.85
C ARG A 86 10.65 -13.84 -2.38
N ARG A 87 10.96 -14.28 -3.61
CA ARG A 87 12.26 -14.01 -4.25
C ARG A 87 12.48 -12.52 -4.50
N TRP A 88 11.45 -11.80 -4.96
CA TRP A 88 11.56 -10.36 -5.23
C TRP A 88 11.73 -9.54 -3.95
N VAL A 89 10.97 -9.84 -2.89
CA VAL A 89 11.12 -9.21 -1.57
C VAL A 89 12.50 -9.47 -0.96
N ALA A 90 13.10 -10.63 -1.22
CA ALA A 90 14.45 -10.92 -0.76
C ALA A 90 15.54 -10.19 -1.56
N ARG A 91 15.28 -9.84 -2.82
CA ARG A 91 16.26 -9.28 -3.76
C ARG A 91 16.16 -7.78 -3.98
N TYR A 92 14.97 -7.24 -3.85
CA TYR A 92 14.66 -5.85 -4.20
C TYR A 92 14.08 -5.11 -2.99
N PRO A 93 14.21 -3.78 -2.92
CA PRO A 93 13.64 -2.97 -1.84
C PRO A 93 12.12 -2.82 -2.02
N LEU A 94 11.41 -3.94 -2.04
CA LEU A 94 9.95 -4.00 -2.09
C LEU A 94 9.39 -3.90 -0.67
N VAL A 95 8.47 -2.96 -0.48
CA VAL A 95 7.82 -2.73 0.81
C VAL A 95 6.30 -2.97 0.77
N SER A 96 5.72 -3.07 -0.44
CA SER A 96 4.28 -3.26 -0.60
C SER A 96 3.95 -4.07 -1.85
N ILE A 97 2.96 -4.95 -1.75
CA ILE A 97 2.37 -5.71 -2.86
C ILE A 97 0.86 -5.55 -2.75
N GLU A 98 0.27 -4.91 -3.74
CA GLU A 98 -1.17 -4.72 -3.89
C GLU A 98 -1.71 -5.78 -4.85
N ASP A 99 -2.87 -6.36 -4.51
CA ASP A 99 -3.59 -7.37 -5.27
C ASP A 99 -2.69 -8.44 -5.88
N GLY A 100 -1.84 -9.01 -5.02
CA GLY A 100 -0.88 -10.05 -5.41
C GLY A 100 -1.54 -11.35 -5.84
N LEU A 101 -2.80 -11.56 -5.51
CA LEU A 101 -3.63 -12.72 -5.86
C LEU A 101 -5.06 -12.25 -6.18
N GLY A 102 -5.85 -13.12 -6.80
CA GLY A 102 -7.24 -12.85 -7.16
C GLY A 102 -8.13 -12.57 -5.94
N GLU A 103 -9.19 -11.81 -6.15
CA GLU A 103 -10.09 -11.30 -5.10
C GLU A 103 -10.86 -12.38 -4.34
N ASP A 104 -11.00 -13.56 -4.93
CA ASP A 104 -11.70 -14.70 -4.32
C ASP A 104 -10.76 -15.84 -3.89
N ASP A 105 -9.43 -15.68 -4.11
CA ASP A 105 -8.42 -16.67 -3.68
C ASP A 105 -8.05 -16.49 -2.20
N TRP A 106 -9.03 -16.59 -1.30
CA TRP A 106 -8.86 -16.41 0.13
C TRP A 106 -7.78 -17.32 0.74
N ASP A 107 -7.69 -18.56 0.26
CA ASP A 107 -6.66 -19.52 0.70
C ASP A 107 -5.26 -19.09 0.26
N GLY A 108 -5.14 -18.62 -0.96
CA GLY A 108 -3.90 -18.01 -1.47
C GLY A 108 -3.50 -16.79 -0.66
N TRP A 109 -4.44 -15.89 -0.37
CA TRP A 109 -4.19 -14.69 0.43
C TRP A 109 -3.72 -15.01 1.85
N ARG A 110 -4.33 -15.99 2.53
CA ARG A 110 -3.84 -16.45 3.85
C ARG A 110 -2.40 -16.96 3.79
N ARG A 111 -2.08 -17.76 2.76
CA ARG A 111 -0.72 -18.27 2.53
C ARG A 111 0.26 -17.15 2.18
N LEU A 112 -0.14 -16.19 1.36
CA LEU A 112 0.67 -15.03 1.03
C LEU A 112 0.97 -14.22 2.29
N THR A 113 -0.04 -13.95 3.11
CA THR A 113 0.09 -13.19 4.35
C THR A 113 0.98 -13.92 5.37
N SER A 114 0.79 -15.22 5.56
CA SER A 114 1.65 -16.00 6.46
C SER A 114 3.11 -16.07 6.00
N THR A 115 3.35 -15.92 4.69
CA THR A 115 4.70 -16.00 4.10
C THR A 115 5.43 -14.66 4.11
N LEU A 116 4.74 -13.56 3.88
CA LEU A 116 5.33 -12.24 3.62
C LEU A 116 4.79 -11.10 4.49
N GLY A 117 3.69 -11.31 5.21
CA GLY A 117 2.99 -10.23 5.90
C GLY A 117 3.76 -9.58 7.06
N ASP A 118 4.81 -10.23 7.57
CA ASP A 118 5.74 -9.67 8.55
C ASP A 118 6.90 -8.87 7.91
N ARG A 119 7.01 -8.91 6.58
CA ARG A 119 8.11 -8.29 5.82
C ARG A 119 7.68 -7.15 4.93
N VAL A 120 6.48 -7.22 4.37
CA VAL A 120 5.94 -6.24 3.44
C VAL A 120 4.47 -5.99 3.71
N GLN A 121 4.01 -4.83 3.30
CA GLN A 121 2.59 -4.51 3.24
C GLN A 121 1.92 -5.32 2.12
N LEU A 122 0.84 -6.00 2.45
CA LEU A 122 0.00 -6.75 1.53
C LEU A 122 -1.37 -6.06 1.47
N VAL A 123 -1.61 -5.38 0.36
CA VAL A 123 -2.77 -4.50 0.19
C VAL A 123 -3.86 -5.22 -0.59
N GLY A 124 -5.06 -5.26 -0.03
CA GLY A 124 -6.25 -5.65 -0.77
C GLY A 124 -6.95 -4.42 -1.36
N ASP A 125 -6.98 -4.32 -2.68
CA ASP A 125 -7.83 -3.42 -3.45
C ASP A 125 -9.09 -4.16 -3.87
N ASP A 126 -9.04 -4.98 -4.91
CA ASP A 126 -10.17 -5.80 -5.37
C ASP A 126 -10.62 -6.82 -4.32
N LEU A 127 -9.68 -7.32 -3.49
CA LEU A 127 -9.99 -8.20 -2.38
C LEU A 127 -11.02 -7.59 -1.43
N PHE A 128 -10.94 -6.31 -1.13
CA PHE A 128 -11.76 -5.64 -0.12
C PHE A 128 -12.77 -4.64 -0.69
N VAL A 129 -12.51 -4.07 -1.85
CA VAL A 129 -13.35 -3.05 -2.54
C VAL A 129 -13.87 -1.94 -1.60
N THR A 130 -13.04 -1.52 -0.63
CA THR A 130 -13.39 -0.57 0.44
C THR A 130 -14.62 -1.01 1.27
N ASN A 131 -15.01 -2.29 1.20
CA ASN A 131 -16.23 -2.83 1.82
C ASN A 131 -15.93 -3.40 3.22
N VAL A 132 -16.66 -2.89 4.22
CA VAL A 132 -16.51 -3.29 5.64
C VAL A 132 -16.71 -4.79 5.86
N ASN A 133 -17.62 -5.43 5.13
CA ASN A 133 -17.89 -6.87 5.31
C ASN A 133 -16.76 -7.72 4.73
N ARG A 134 -16.27 -7.39 3.53
CA ARG A 134 -15.10 -8.07 2.96
C ARG A 134 -13.85 -7.86 3.81
N LEU A 135 -13.66 -6.65 4.35
CA LEU A 135 -12.56 -6.37 5.27
C LEU A 135 -12.67 -7.20 6.56
N ARG A 136 -13.86 -7.30 7.18
CA ARG A 136 -14.07 -8.19 8.35
C ARG A 136 -13.71 -9.64 8.04
N GLN A 137 -14.12 -10.13 6.86
CA GLN A 137 -13.76 -11.47 6.42
C GLN A 137 -12.25 -11.64 6.32
N GLY A 138 -11.54 -10.68 5.69
CA GLY A 138 -10.09 -10.72 5.58
C GLY A 138 -9.38 -10.71 6.94
N ILE A 139 -9.82 -9.84 7.84
CA ILE A 139 -9.29 -9.77 9.21
C ILE A 139 -9.50 -11.12 9.94
N ALA A 140 -10.71 -11.67 9.87
CA ALA A 140 -11.03 -12.95 10.53
C ALA A 140 -10.21 -14.12 9.98
N GLN A 141 -9.86 -14.09 8.68
CA GLN A 141 -9.08 -15.12 8.01
C GLN A 141 -7.56 -14.87 8.04
N GLY A 142 -7.10 -13.72 8.50
CA GLY A 142 -5.68 -13.34 8.46
C GLY A 142 -5.17 -13.15 7.01
N ALA A 143 -6.02 -12.62 6.13
CA ALA A 143 -5.72 -12.33 4.73
C ALA A 143 -5.38 -10.85 4.54
N ALA A 144 -4.23 -10.54 3.95
CA ALA A 144 -3.65 -9.20 3.82
C ALA A 144 -3.25 -8.56 5.17
N ASN A 145 -2.73 -7.35 5.16
CA ASN A 145 -2.43 -6.54 6.33
C ASN A 145 -2.64 -5.03 6.07
N ALA A 146 -3.20 -4.70 4.90
CA ALA A 146 -3.56 -3.34 4.53
C ALA A 146 -4.73 -3.35 3.54
N ILE A 147 -5.43 -2.22 3.46
CA ILE A 147 -6.55 -2.00 2.54
C ILE A 147 -6.33 -0.74 1.71
N LEU A 148 -6.66 -0.82 0.42
CA LEU A 148 -6.80 0.36 -0.43
C LEU A 148 -8.18 0.97 -0.22
N ILE A 149 -8.23 2.28 -0.04
CA ILE A 149 -9.46 3.04 0.25
C ILE A 149 -9.83 3.89 -0.96
N LYS A 150 -10.93 3.57 -1.60
CA LYS A 150 -11.50 4.29 -2.73
C LYS A 150 -12.91 4.79 -2.38
N VAL A 151 -13.04 6.09 -2.12
CA VAL A 151 -14.28 6.70 -1.63
C VAL A 151 -15.47 6.39 -2.54
N ASN A 152 -15.29 6.52 -3.85
CA ASN A 152 -16.36 6.30 -4.84
C ASN A 152 -16.62 4.82 -5.16
N GLN A 153 -15.82 3.88 -4.66
CA GLN A 153 -16.05 2.44 -4.83
C GLN A 153 -17.09 1.94 -3.84
N ILE A 154 -17.03 2.39 -2.59
CA ILE A 154 -18.05 2.10 -1.58
C ILE A 154 -19.22 3.08 -1.68
N GLY A 155 -19.00 4.33 -2.10
CA GLY A 155 -19.99 5.29 -2.51
C GLY A 155 -20.32 6.41 -1.53
N THR A 156 -20.05 6.26 -0.24
CA THR A 156 -20.26 7.32 0.76
C THR A 156 -19.04 7.56 1.63
N LEU A 157 -18.89 8.80 2.09
CA LEU A 157 -17.82 9.15 3.03
C LEU A 157 -17.98 8.41 4.37
N THR A 158 -19.20 8.22 4.83
CA THR A 158 -19.50 7.50 6.07
C THR A 158 -18.99 6.06 6.02
N GLU A 159 -19.31 5.31 4.97
CA GLU A 159 -18.84 3.92 4.80
C GLU A 159 -17.32 3.88 4.61
N THR A 160 -16.75 4.85 3.90
CA THR A 160 -15.30 5.00 3.76
C THR A 160 -14.62 5.14 5.13
N LEU A 161 -15.12 6.05 5.98
CA LEU A 161 -14.59 6.25 7.33
C LEU A 161 -14.77 5.00 8.21
N GLN A 162 -15.88 4.29 8.08
CA GLN A 162 -16.09 3.00 8.77
C GLN A 162 -15.07 1.94 8.35
N ALA A 163 -14.74 1.85 7.07
CA ALA A 163 -13.71 0.94 6.57
C ALA A 163 -12.32 1.31 7.10
N ILE A 164 -11.96 2.59 7.10
CA ILE A 164 -10.70 3.10 7.65
C ILE A 164 -10.61 2.79 9.15
N GLU A 165 -11.65 3.06 9.91
CA GLU A 165 -11.67 2.83 11.36
C GLU A 165 -11.55 1.33 11.69
N LEU A 166 -12.28 0.48 10.96
CA LEU A 166 -12.18 -0.97 11.13
C LEU A 166 -10.76 -1.47 10.82
N ALA A 167 -10.14 -1.00 9.73
CA ALA A 167 -8.78 -1.35 9.37
C ALA A 167 -7.79 -0.97 10.49
N LYS A 168 -7.87 0.26 10.99
CA LYS A 168 -7.01 0.75 12.07
C LYS A 168 -7.15 -0.05 13.36
N ARG A 169 -8.39 -0.36 13.77
CA ARG A 169 -8.64 -1.21 14.96
C ARG A 169 -8.04 -2.61 14.81
N ALA A 170 -8.01 -3.13 13.59
CA ALA A 170 -7.39 -4.41 13.26
C ALA A 170 -5.87 -4.31 13.00
N ARG A 171 -5.26 -3.12 13.13
CA ARG A 171 -3.85 -2.85 12.80
C ARG A 171 -3.50 -3.10 11.34
N TYR A 172 -4.47 -2.95 10.45
CA TYR A 172 -4.25 -2.92 9.00
C TYR A 172 -3.80 -1.53 8.57
N GLY A 173 -2.83 -1.48 7.65
CA GLY A 173 -2.49 -0.25 6.96
C GLY A 173 -3.66 0.27 6.12
N THR A 174 -3.76 1.59 5.97
CA THR A 174 -4.74 2.24 5.08
C THR A 174 -4.02 3.09 4.06
N ILE A 175 -4.39 2.93 2.78
CA ILE A 175 -3.86 3.72 1.68
C ILE A 175 -5.04 4.43 1.02
N ILE A 176 -5.09 5.75 1.09
CA ILE A 176 -6.11 6.51 0.37
C ILE A 176 -5.74 6.56 -1.10
N SER A 177 -6.67 6.22 -1.99
CA SER A 177 -6.37 6.00 -3.40
C SER A 177 -7.26 6.79 -4.33
N HIS A 178 -6.67 7.21 -5.45
CA HIS A 178 -7.37 7.65 -6.64
C HIS A 178 -8.01 6.47 -7.38
N ARG A 179 -8.59 6.76 -8.53
CA ARG A 179 -9.05 5.77 -9.53
C ARG A 179 -8.27 5.94 -10.83
N SER A 180 -8.32 4.95 -11.73
CA SER A 180 -7.76 5.07 -13.10
C SER A 180 -8.42 6.20 -13.89
N GLY A 181 -9.75 6.30 -13.85
CA GLY A 181 -10.49 7.50 -14.24
C GLY A 181 -10.56 8.47 -13.06
N GLU A 182 -9.96 9.66 -13.20
CA GLU A 182 -9.82 10.63 -12.10
C GLU A 182 -10.07 12.04 -12.59
N THR A 183 -10.40 12.93 -11.66
CA THR A 183 -10.60 14.37 -11.87
C THR A 183 -9.59 15.18 -11.07
N GLU A 184 -9.59 16.51 -11.20
CA GLU A 184 -8.73 17.39 -10.40
C GLU A 184 -9.26 17.62 -8.97
N ASP A 185 -10.36 16.96 -8.56
CA ASP A 185 -10.84 16.99 -7.17
C ASP A 185 -9.74 16.54 -6.21
N VAL A 186 -9.61 17.23 -5.08
CA VAL A 186 -8.52 17.05 -4.11
C VAL A 186 -8.96 16.42 -2.79
N THR A 187 -10.22 16.00 -2.69
CA THR A 187 -10.83 15.44 -1.47
C THR A 187 -9.98 14.31 -0.86
N ILE A 188 -9.40 13.45 -1.69
CA ILE A 188 -8.58 12.33 -1.20
C ILE A 188 -7.28 12.79 -0.53
N ALA A 189 -6.73 13.95 -0.87
CA ALA A 189 -5.56 14.50 -0.17
C ALA A 189 -5.94 14.92 1.25
N HIS A 190 -7.06 15.64 1.41
CA HIS A 190 -7.61 15.99 2.72
C HIS A 190 -7.97 14.75 3.53
N LEU A 191 -8.62 13.76 2.93
CA LEU A 191 -8.99 12.52 3.60
C LEU A 191 -7.75 11.77 4.13
N ALA A 192 -6.68 11.68 3.34
CA ALA A 192 -5.44 11.03 3.75
C ALA A 192 -4.83 11.66 5.01
N VAL A 193 -4.79 12.99 5.06
CA VAL A 193 -4.26 13.73 6.20
C VAL A 193 -5.24 13.71 7.38
N ALA A 194 -6.51 14.02 7.15
CA ALA A 194 -7.52 14.10 8.21
C ALA A 194 -7.74 12.78 8.95
N THR A 195 -7.65 11.67 8.24
CA THR A 195 -7.75 10.34 8.84
C THR A 195 -6.41 9.81 9.35
N ASN A 196 -5.31 10.54 9.18
CA ASN A 196 -3.97 10.05 9.49
C ASN A 196 -3.71 8.66 8.89
N ALA A 197 -4.03 8.50 7.60
CA ALA A 197 -3.86 7.23 6.90
C ALA A 197 -2.37 6.88 6.72
N GLY A 198 -1.50 7.89 6.71
CA GLY A 198 -0.06 7.75 6.55
C GLY A 198 0.38 7.50 5.11
N GLN A 199 -0.55 7.19 4.20
CA GLN A 199 -0.27 6.81 2.82
C GLN A 199 -1.35 7.33 1.87
N ILE A 200 -0.91 7.70 0.66
CA ILE A 200 -1.78 8.01 -0.47
C ILE A 200 -1.22 7.39 -1.75
N LYS A 201 -2.08 6.77 -2.57
CA LYS A 201 -1.78 6.31 -3.92
C LYS A 201 -2.52 7.23 -4.89
N THR A 202 -1.81 8.12 -5.60
CA THR A 202 -2.46 9.16 -6.40
C THR A 202 -1.82 9.41 -7.77
N GLY A 203 -1.16 8.39 -8.30
CA GLY A 203 -0.55 8.41 -9.62
C GLY A 203 0.83 9.03 -9.65
N SER A 204 1.35 9.22 -10.85
CA SER A 204 2.68 9.79 -11.10
C SER A 204 2.62 11.32 -11.18
N LEU A 205 3.79 11.95 -11.36
CA LEU A 205 3.98 13.41 -11.44
C LEU A 205 3.72 13.96 -12.85
N SER A 206 2.71 13.43 -13.54
CA SER A 206 2.20 13.95 -14.81
C SER A 206 0.68 13.74 -14.86
N ARG A 207 0.00 14.52 -15.73
CA ARG A 207 -1.46 14.67 -15.80
C ARG A 207 -1.99 15.49 -14.61
N SER A 208 -2.77 16.52 -14.91
CA SER A 208 -3.21 17.52 -13.94
C SER A 208 -4.07 16.93 -12.83
N GLU A 209 -4.92 15.94 -13.15
CA GLU A 209 -5.74 15.23 -12.20
C GLU A 209 -4.95 14.44 -11.13
N ARG A 210 -3.68 14.12 -11.42
CA ARG A 210 -2.77 13.50 -10.44
C ARG A 210 -2.00 14.56 -9.66
N VAL A 211 -1.43 15.52 -10.37
CA VAL A 211 -0.61 16.60 -9.80
C VAL A 211 -1.42 17.47 -8.83
N ALA A 212 -2.72 17.65 -9.08
CA ALA A 212 -3.61 18.40 -8.18
C ALA A 212 -3.54 17.90 -6.73
N LYS A 213 -3.52 16.57 -6.50
CA LYS A 213 -3.45 15.98 -5.15
C LYS A 213 -2.11 16.26 -4.48
N TYR A 214 -1.00 16.18 -5.22
CA TYR A 214 0.32 16.53 -4.69
C TYR A 214 0.40 17.99 -4.31
N ASN A 215 -0.10 18.89 -5.16
CA ASN A 215 -0.15 20.31 -4.86
C ASN A 215 -1.01 20.59 -3.63
N GLU A 216 -2.12 19.87 -3.47
CA GLU A 216 -2.98 20.02 -2.29
C GLU A 216 -2.30 19.53 -1.02
N LEU A 217 -1.55 18.43 -1.06
CA LEU A 217 -0.75 18.00 0.09
C LEU A 217 0.27 19.07 0.51
N LEU A 218 0.88 19.79 -0.44
CA LEU A 218 1.77 20.91 -0.13
C LEU A 218 1.02 22.08 0.55
N ARG A 219 -0.19 22.40 0.09
CA ARG A 219 -1.03 23.45 0.73
C ARG A 219 -1.45 23.03 2.15
N ILE A 220 -1.80 21.77 2.35
CA ILE A 220 -2.14 21.22 3.66
C ILE A 220 -0.91 21.29 4.59
N GLU A 221 0.27 20.92 4.09
CA GLU A 221 1.53 21.03 4.85
C GLU A 221 1.81 22.49 5.26
N GLU A 222 1.67 23.44 4.36
CA GLU A 222 1.81 24.86 4.62
C GLU A 222 0.81 25.35 5.71
N ALA A 223 -0.46 24.95 5.59
CA ALA A 223 -1.50 25.30 6.57
C ALA A 223 -1.25 24.69 7.96
N LEU A 224 -0.70 23.49 8.03
CA LEU A 224 -0.34 22.82 9.29
C LEU A 224 0.93 23.40 9.91
N GLY A 225 1.85 23.94 9.11
CA GLY A 225 3.13 24.48 9.56
C GLY A 225 3.93 23.47 10.38
N GLN A 226 4.35 23.85 11.58
CA GLN A 226 5.14 22.97 12.47
C GLN A 226 4.39 21.73 12.96
N ARG A 227 3.08 21.64 12.78
CA ARG A 227 2.28 20.46 13.13
C ARG A 227 2.30 19.38 12.02
N ALA A 228 2.80 19.72 10.84
CA ALA A 228 2.93 18.76 9.75
C ALA A 228 3.98 17.71 10.10
N VAL A 229 3.63 16.44 9.91
CA VAL A 229 4.53 15.29 10.11
C VAL A 229 4.48 14.39 8.88
N TYR A 230 5.64 14.17 8.26
CA TYR A 230 5.75 13.22 7.17
C TYR A 230 5.86 11.79 7.70
N ALA A 231 4.86 10.97 7.40
CA ALA A 231 4.76 9.60 7.91
C ALA A 231 5.85 8.65 7.38
N GLY A 232 6.41 8.94 6.20
CA GLY A 232 7.39 8.08 5.53
C GLY A 232 8.67 7.81 6.32
N THR A 233 8.99 8.61 7.34
CA THR A 233 10.13 8.38 8.24
C THR A 233 9.86 7.30 9.30
N ARG A 234 8.61 6.82 9.41
CA ARG A 234 8.16 5.86 10.44
C ARG A 234 7.52 4.61 9.81
N TRP A 235 7.93 4.27 8.60
CA TRP A 235 7.39 3.13 7.88
C TRP A 235 7.64 1.81 8.63
N PRO A 236 6.61 1.03 8.99
CA PRO A 236 6.76 -0.13 9.87
C PRO A 236 7.56 -1.29 9.25
N PHE A 237 7.72 -1.27 7.92
CA PHE A 237 8.46 -2.28 7.16
C PHE A 237 9.85 -1.80 6.71
N ASP A 238 10.30 -0.62 7.17
CA ASP A 238 11.63 -0.09 6.87
C ASP A 238 12.70 -0.92 7.59
N ARG A 239 13.19 -1.94 6.91
CA ARG A 239 14.29 -2.78 7.37
C ARG A 239 15.47 -2.65 6.42
N PRO A 240 16.70 -2.45 6.92
CA PRO A 240 17.88 -2.52 6.08
C PRO A 240 17.95 -3.88 5.39
N LEU A 241 18.26 -3.91 4.09
CA LEU A 241 18.44 -5.13 3.31
C LEU A 241 19.55 -6.06 3.88
N ASP A 242 20.40 -5.53 4.76
CA ASP A 242 21.54 -6.22 5.36
C ASP A 242 21.26 -6.82 6.75
N ALA A 243 20.06 -6.75 7.28
CA ALA A 243 19.72 -7.37 8.55
C ALA A 243 19.62 -8.90 8.39
N GLY A 244 20.76 -9.55 8.37
CA GLY A 244 20.87 -10.99 8.45
C GLY A 244 20.10 -11.54 9.67
N SER A 245 19.23 -12.50 9.42
CA SER A 245 18.69 -13.51 10.32
C SER A 245 18.62 -13.17 11.82
N GLY A 246 17.65 -12.38 12.21
CA GLY A 246 17.35 -12.12 13.62
C GLY A 246 16.02 -11.40 13.79
N LEU A 247 14.92 -12.05 13.36
CA LEU A 247 13.58 -11.48 13.50
C LEU A 247 13.01 -11.74 14.89
N PRO A 248 12.49 -10.74 15.61
CA PRO A 248 11.49 -11.00 16.64
C PRO A 248 10.20 -11.42 15.92
N ARG A 249 9.79 -12.64 16.12
CA ARG A 249 8.51 -13.18 15.64
C ARG A 249 7.36 -12.43 16.33
N LEU A 250 6.59 -11.65 15.60
CA LEU A 250 5.24 -11.32 16.01
C LEU A 250 4.41 -12.61 15.92
N ARG A 251 4.21 -13.27 17.06
CA ARG A 251 3.36 -14.48 17.14
C ARG A 251 1.92 -14.07 16.85
N SER A 252 1.37 -14.63 15.80
CA SER A 252 -0.07 -14.73 15.60
C SER A 252 -0.68 -15.53 16.75
N GLY A 253 -1.65 -14.94 17.46
CA GLY A 253 -2.64 -15.66 18.22
C GLY A 253 -2.20 -16.27 19.54
N GLN A 254 -2.47 -15.54 20.62
CA GLN A 254 -3.06 -16.13 21.83
C GLN A 254 -3.85 -15.05 22.56
N VAL A 255 -5.17 -15.13 22.49
CA VAL A 255 -6.04 -14.51 23.47
C VAL A 255 -5.88 -15.31 24.76
N GLY A 256 -5.04 -14.83 25.65
CA GLY A 256 -4.83 -15.35 27.00
C GLY A 256 -5.23 -14.30 28.01
N ARG A 257 -6.25 -14.60 28.82
CA ARG A 257 -6.56 -13.86 30.06
C ARG A 257 -5.37 -13.98 31.00
N GLY A 258 -4.94 -12.89 31.61
CA GLY A 258 -3.98 -12.99 32.71
C GLY A 258 -3.35 -11.64 33.12
N THR A 259 -3.85 -11.12 34.24
CA THR A 259 -3.19 -10.36 35.32
C THR A 259 -2.18 -9.26 34.99
N LEU A 260 -2.53 -8.07 35.41
CA LEU A 260 -1.70 -6.87 35.59
C LEU A 260 -0.46 -7.15 36.44
N ALA A 261 0.72 -6.93 35.89
CA ALA A 261 1.95 -6.70 36.65
C ALA A 261 2.65 -5.44 36.13
N ARG A 262 3.15 -4.65 37.06
CA ARG A 262 3.65 -3.28 36.91
C ARG A 262 5.03 -3.23 36.21
N GLY A 263 5.22 -2.24 35.32
CA GLY A 263 6.43 -1.45 35.21
C GLY A 263 7.45 -1.87 34.17
N HIS A 264 7.34 -1.28 32.95
CA HIS A 264 8.49 -0.84 32.14
C HIS A 264 7.96 0.21 31.12
N PRO A 265 8.75 1.20 30.70
CA PRO A 265 8.27 2.27 29.83
C PRO A 265 7.91 1.73 28.45
N GLU A 266 6.64 1.85 28.11
CA GLU A 266 6.08 1.45 26.82
C GLU A 266 6.75 2.24 25.69
N ARG A 267 7.26 1.52 24.70
CA ARG A 267 7.56 2.11 23.39
C ARG A 267 6.21 2.47 22.77
N ALA A 268 5.99 3.76 22.55
CA ALA A 268 4.79 4.29 21.93
C ALA A 268 4.49 3.57 20.60
N ASN A 269 3.30 3.02 20.49
CA ASN A 269 2.74 2.44 19.27
C ASN A 269 2.66 3.56 18.21
N PRO A 270 3.16 3.39 16.98
CA PRO A 270 3.08 4.41 15.95
C PRO A 270 1.64 4.80 15.58
N PHE A 271 0.64 4.09 16.06
CA PHE A 271 -0.79 4.36 15.83
C PHE A 271 -1.51 5.04 17.02
N ASP A 272 -0.86 5.28 18.14
CA ASP A 272 -1.50 5.88 19.33
C ASP A 272 -1.79 7.39 19.26
N TYR A 273 -1.47 8.03 18.12
CA TYR A 273 -1.76 9.46 17.91
C TYR A 273 -3.24 9.78 17.61
N ALA A 274 -4.11 8.77 17.48
CA ALA A 274 -5.51 8.98 17.12
C ALA A 274 -6.42 9.55 18.26
N GLN A 275 -5.96 9.58 19.50
CA GLN A 275 -6.80 10.06 20.62
C GLN A 275 -6.82 11.59 20.78
N GLY A 276 -5.92 12.33 20.08
CA GLY A 276 -5.91 13.79 20.07
C GLY A 276 -6.91 14.46 19.13
N SER A 277 -7.35 13.74 18.08
CA SER A 277 -8.14 14.33 16.99
C SER A 277 -9.60 14.59 17.32
N SER A 278 -10.17 13.90 18.32
CA SER A 278 -11.56 14.11 18.74
C SER A 278 -11.80 15.43 19.52
N ARG A 279 -10.75 16.09 20.01
CA ARG A 279 -10.84 17.40 20.64
C ARG A 279 -10.85 18.55 19.64
N VAL A 280 -10.20 18.40 18.49
CA VAL A 280 -10.08 19.47 17.48
C VAL A 280 -11.39 19.65 16.70
N LEU A 281 -12.13 18.57 16.47
CA LEU A 281 -13.44 18.67 15.79
C LEU A 281 -14.55 19.31 16.66
N ARG A 282 -14.45 19.26 17.98
CA ARG A 282 -15.40 19.94 18.88
C ARG A 282 -15.15 21.44 18.99
N GLN A 283 -13.91 21.89 18.86
CA GLN A 283 -13.59 23.32 18.91
C GLN A 283 -13.95 24.10 17.64
N ALA A 284 -14.12 23.43 16.50
CA ALA A 284 -14.55 24.08 15.27
C ALA A 284 -16.08 24.24 15.16
N GLN A 285 -16.86 23.59 16.01
CA GLN A 285 -18.33 23.71 16.05
C GLN A 285 -18.82 24.80 17.03
N ASP A 286 -17.96 25.25 17.95
CA ASP A 286 -18.31 26.30 18.94
C ASP A 286 -17.86 27.70 18.54
N SER A 287 -17.41 27.90 17.29
CA SER A 287 -16.91 29.20 16.79
C SER A 287 -17.61 29.67 15.50
N SER A 288 -18.85 29.24 15.26
CA SER A 288 -19.66 29.79 14.17
C SER A 288 -21.03 30.28 14.68
#